data_ae7fafa470299f28a42c4770d998372e
#
_entry.id   ae7fafa470299f28a42c4770d998372e
#
_cell.length_a   1.000
_cell.length_b   1.000
_cell.length_c   1.000
_cell.angle_alpha   90.00
_cell.angle_beta   90.00
_cell.angle_gamma   90.00
#
_symmetry.space_group_name_H-M   'P 1'
#
loop_
_entity.id
_entity.type
_entity.pdbx_description
1 polymer ?
#
loop_
_entity_poly.entity_id
_entity_poly.type
_entity_poly.pdbx_seq_one_letter_code
_entity_poly.pdbx_strand_id
1 'polypeptide(L)'
;TTPNESSAASDVYKRQDAYIGVMIDDLVTKGVAEPYRMFTSRAEYRLSLRSDNADLRLTHKGIKIGLISKLRKGLFQDKFEKLSKISMQMVNLNISPSKADKFGIKIAKDGVFRSAEEILTQKNVNMGKIREIWPETLNYGSEIDEQIEINSHYRGYLKKQKADILAFKRDENLLIPDNINYDQFSGLSNEVKAKFKEIRPKTMGQALRIDGITPAAVYILLSHVKRKSIKHI
;
A
#
# COMPACT_ATOMS: atom_id res chain seq x y z
N THR A 1 -24.80 19.23 -4.68
CA THR A 1 -23.70 18.43 -5.28
C THR A 1 -24.00 16.96 -5.10
N THR A 2 -24.19 16.25 -6.19
CA THR A 2 -24.55 14.84 -6.18
C THR A 2 -23.40 13.96 -5.65
N PRO A 3 -23.68 12.87 -4.91
CA PRO A 3 -22.65 11.99 -4.32
C PRO A 3 -21.65 11.39 -5.33
N ASN A 4 -21.97 11.39 -6.62
CA ASN A 4 -21.12 10.85 -7.68
C ASN A 4 -19.92 11.74 -8.07
N GLU A 5 -20.02 13.06 -7.91
CA GLU A 5 -18.91 13.96 -8.29
C GLU A 5 -17.76 13.91 -7.27
N SER A 6 -18.07 13.70 -5.99
CA SER A 6 -17.06 13.46 -4.95
C SER A 6 -16.29 12.16 -5.15
N SER A 7 -16.93 11.13 -5.70
CA SER A 7 -16.31 9.83 -6.01
C SER A 7 -15.33 9.93 -7.18
N ALA A 8 -15.63 10.70 -8.22
CA ALA A 8 -14.75 10.89 -9.38
C ALA A 8 -13.47 11.64 -9.03
N ALA A 9 -13.55 12.68 -8.17
CA ALA A 9 -12.39 13.41 -7.69
C ALA A 9 -11.48 12.53 -6.81
N SER A 10 -12.05 11.63 -5.99
CA SER A 10 -11.29 10.71 -5.16
C SER A 10 -10.55 9.63 -5.97
N ASP A 11 -11.03 9.32 -7.18
CA ASP A 11 -10.38 8.36 -8.08
C ASP A 11 -9.13 8.92 -8.76
N VAL A 12 -9.04 10.24 -8.94
CA VAL A 12 -7.90 10.91 -9.59
C VAL A 12 -6.74 11.10 -8.62
N TYR A 13 -7.01 11.30 -7.32
CA TYR A 13 -6.00 11.61 -6.31
C TYR A 13 -6.07 10.63 -5.13
N LYS A 14 -5.66 9.38 -5.37
CA LYS A 14 -5.70 8.37 -4.29
C LYS A 14 -4.55 8.59 -3.30
N ARG A 15 -4.88 8.57 -2.01
CA ARG A 15 -3.91 8.57 -0.90
C ARG A 15 -2.85 7.47 -1.04
N GLN A 16 -3.19 6.37 -1.70
CA GLN A 16 -2.32 5.22 -1.94
C GLN A 16 -1.32 5.44 -3.08
N ASP A 17 -1.53 6.46 -3.92
CA ASP A 17 -0.75 6.67 -5.13
C ASP A 17 0.34 7.72 -4.98
N ALA A 18 0.07 8.80 -4.22
CA ALA A 18 1.02 9.89 -4.04
C ALA A 18 0.73 10.73 -2.78
N TYR A 19 1.76 11.42 -2.27
CA TYR A 19 1.61 12.37 -1.16
C TYR A 19 0.66 13.53 -1.49
N ILE A 20 0.63 13.97 -2.74
CA ILE A 20 -0.36 14.96 -3.18
C ILE A 20 -1.80 14.46 -3.01
N GLY A 21 -2.03 13.17 -3.23
CA GLY A 21 -3.34 12.55 -2.97
C GLY A 21 -3.70 12.57 -1.48
N VAL A 22 -2.72 12.34 -0.60
CA VAL A 22 -2.93 12.48 0.87
C VAL A 22 -3.29 13.91 1.22
N MET A 23 -2.55 14.89 0.71
CA MET A 23 -2.80 16.30 0.96
C MET A 23 -4.20 16.73 0.49
N ILE A 24 -4.56 16.40 -0.74
CA ILE A 24 -5.87 16.79 -1.31
C ILE A 24 -6.99 16.15 -0.51
N ASP A 25 -6.90 14.87 -0.18
CA ASP A 25 -7.92 14.18 0.60
C ASP A 25 -8.06 14.77 2.01
N ASP A 26 -6.95 15.07 2.70
CA ASP A 26 -6.99 15.74 4.00
C ASP A 26 -7.67 17.12 3.93
N LEU A 27 -7.31 17.93 2.91
CA LEU A 27 -7.87 19.28 2.75
C LEU A 27 -9.36 19.27 2.43
N VAL A 28 -9.80 18.33 1.58
CA VAL A 28 -11.20 18.23 1.14
C VAL A 28 -12.10 17.61 2.22
N THR A 29 -11.57 16.63 2.98
CA THR A 29 -12.40 15.86 3.93
C THR A 29 -12.38 16.43 5.34
N LYS A 30 -11.24 16.95 5.80
CA LYS A 30 -11.07 17.44 7.18
C LYS A 30 -11.00 18.96 7.28
N GLY A 31 -10.65 19.62 6.16
CA GLY A 31 -10.29 21.03 6.20
C GLY A 31 -9.03 21.29 7.03
N VAL A 32 -8.67 22.54 7.17
CA VAL A 32 -7.55 22.97 8.03
C VAL A 32 -7.85 24.33 8.66
N ALA A 33 -7.57 24.45 9.95
CA ALA A 33 -7.61 25.72 10.66
C ALA A 33 -6.28 26.49 10.53
N GLU A 34 -5.19 25.80 10.18
CA GLU A 34 -3.82 26.31 10.04
C GLU A 34 -3.25 25.96 8.67
N PRO A 35 -2.16 26.61 8.21
CA PRO A 35 -1.49 26.21 6.98
C PRO A 35 -1.12 24.71 6.98
N TYR A 36 -1.54 24.00 5.93
CA TYR A 36 -1.32 22.56 5.84
C TYR A 36 0.17 22.23 5.74
N ARG A 37 0.63 21.31 6.59
CA ARG A 37 1.98 20.77 6.52
C ARG A 37 1.92 19.26 6.29
N MET A 38 2.63 18.80 5.25
CA MET A 38 2.74 17.37 4.94
C MET A 38 3.75 16.70 5.87
N PHE A 39 3.23 15.86 6.78
CA PHE A 39 4.05 14.96 7.59
C PHE A 39 3.91 13.54 7.06
N THR A 40 4.99 12.76 7.15
CA THR A 40 4.98 11.33 6.77
C THR A 40 3.98 10.52 7.60
N SER A 41 3.68 10.95 8.83
CA SER A 41 2.66 10.34 9.69
C SER A 41 1.23 10.45 9.14
N ARG A 42 0.98 11.40 8.23
CA ARG A 42 -0.32 11.54 7.55
C ARG A 42 -0.52 10.52 6.43
N ALA A 43 0.57 9.89 5.97
CA ALA A 43 0.53 8.90 4.89
C ALA A 43 0.55 7.48 5.47
N GLU A 44 -0.59 6.81 5.51
CA GLU A 44 -0.74 5.44 6.01
C GLU A 44 0.09 4.46 5.18
N TYR A 45 0.27 4.78 3.90
CA TYR A 45 0.96 3.92 2.91
C TYR A 45 2.38 4.40 2.60
N ARG A 46 3.05 5.06 3.54
CA ARG A 46 4.38 5.66 3.33
C ARG A 46 5.44 4.67 2.81
N LEU A 47 5.35 3.39 3.17
CA LEU A 47 6.26 2.35 2.66
C LEU A 47 6.10 2.09 1.16
N SER A 48 4.92 2.35 0.61
CA SER A 48 4.65 2.29 -0.83
C SER A 48 4.95 3.61 -1.54
N LEU A 49 4.92 4.74 -0.81
CA LEU A 49 5.06 6.09 -1.36
C LEU A 49 6.51 6.60 -1.24
N ARG A 50 7.48 5.78 -1.62
CA ARG A 50 8.90 6.14 -1.59
C ARG A 50 9.26 7.00 -2.79
N SER A 51 10.32 7.82 -2.66
CA SER A 51 10.87 8.62 -3.75
C SER A 51 11.51 7.77 -4.85
N ASP A 52 12.20 6.69 -4.45
CA ASP A 52 12.88 5.76 -5.36
C ASP A 52 11.94 5.04 -6.35
N ASN A 53 10.67 4.84 -5.97
CA ASN A 53 9.70 4.15 -6.83
C ASN A 53 8.63 5.08 -7.42
N ALA A 54 8.78 6.39 -7.31
CA ALA A 54 7.78 7.35 -7.77
C ALA A 54 7.51 7.23 -9.28
N ASP A 55 8.56 7.02 -10.07
CA ASP A 55 8.44 6.80 -11.52
C ASP A 55 7.66 5.52 -11.83
N LEU A 56 7.95 4.42 -11.13
CA LEU A 56 7.26 3.14 -11.33
C LEU A 56 5.76 3.21 -10.97
N ARG A 57 5.38 4.06 -10.01
CA ARG A 57 3.99 4.23 -9.59
C ARG A 57 3.20 5.19 -10.47
N LEU A 58 3.84 6.28 -10.94
CA LEU A 58 3.12 7.42 -11.52
C LEU A 58 3.31 7.56 -13.04
N THR A 59 4.47 7.16 -13.61
CA THR A 59 4.75 7.42 -15.03
C THR A 59 3.77 6.70 -15.95
N HIS A 60 3.36 5.47 -15.63
CA HIS A 60 2.37 4.76 -16.44
C HIS A 60 0.99 5.44 -16.44
N LYS A 61 0.60 6.08 -15.32
CA LYS A 61 -0.62 6.89 -15.25
C LYS A 61 -0.49 8.15 -16.08
N GLY A 62 0.65 8.83 -15.96
CA GLY A 62 0.96 10.01 -16.79
C GLY A 62 0.99 9.71 -18.29
N ILE A 63 1.47 8.53 -18.71
CA ILE A 63 1.40 8.06 -20.10
C ILE A 63 -0.06 7.92 -20.55
N LYS A 64 -0.90 7.29 -19.71
CA LYS A 64 -2.31 7.03 -20.01
C LYS A 64 -3.10 8.33 -20.27
N ILE A 65 -2.78 9.40 -19.56
CA ILE A 65 -3.44 10.71 -19.69
C ILE A 65 -2.68 11.71 -20.57
N GLY A 66 -1.64 11.26 -21.27
CA GLY A 66 -0.94 12.07 -22.26
C GLY A 66 0.03 13.13 -21.70
N LEU A 67 0.39 13.09 -20.41
CA LEU A 67 1.28 14.07 -19.79
C LEU A 67 2.77 13.79 -19.97
N ILE A 68 3.13 12.63 -20.50
CA ILE A 68 4.52 12.17 -20.57
C ILE A 68 5.06 12.32 -21.99
N SER A 69 6.22 12.99 -22.15
CA SER A 69 6.90 13.12 -23.43
C SER A 69 7.36 11.77 -23.99
N LYS A 70 7.54 11.69 -25.32
CA LYS A 70 8.02 10.47 -25.99
C LYS A 70 9.36 9.98 -25.43
N LEU A 71 10.30 10.91 -25.20
CA LEU A 71 11.62 10.60 -24.61
C LEU A 71 11.47 9.95 -23.21
N ARG A 72 10.73 10.59 -22.32
CA ARG A 72 10.52 10.07 -20.95
C ARG A 72 9.77 8.73 -20.95
N LYS A 73 8.82 8.56 -21.85
CA LYS A 73 8.13 7.27 -22.05
C LYS A 73 9.11 6.16 -22.43
N GLY A 74 10.02 6.42 -23.38
CA GLY A 74 11.04 5.45 -23.80
C GLY A 74 11.98 5.06 -22.64
N LEU A 75 12.51 6.03 -21.91
CA LEU A 75 13.38 5.78 -20.75
C LEU A 75 12.66 4.97 -19.67
N PHE A 76 11.41 5.29 -19.39
CA PHE A 76 10.61 4.54 -18.41
C PHE A 76 10.35 3.11 -18.85
N GLN A 77 10.02 2.90 -20.12
CA GLN A 77 9.76 1.57 -20.67
C GLN A 77 11.01 0.68 -20.62
N ASP A 78 12.17 1.21 -20.99
CA ASP A 78 13.45 0.49 -20.89
C ASP A 78 13.78 0.10 -19.45
N LYS A 79 13.69 1.05 -18.51
CA LYS A 79 13.88 0.78 -17.08
C LYS A 79 12.90 -0.27 -16.56
N PHE A 80 11.63 -0.14 -16.87
CA PHE A 80 10.58 -1.06 -16.43
C PHE A 80 10.80 -2.48 -16.98
N GLU A 81 11.20 -2.61 -18.23
CA GLU A 81 11.51 -3.89 -18.87
C GLU A 81 12.72 -4.57 -18.21
N LYS A 82 13.81 -3.83 -17.95
CA LYS A 82 15.00 -4.34 -17.24
C LYS A 82 14.67 -4.83 -15.84
N LEU A 83 13.93 -4.02 -15.07
CA LEU A 83 13.47 -4.41 -13.72
C LEU A 83 12.56 -5.64 -13.75
N SER A 84 11.67 -5.73 -14.72
CA SER A 84 10.76 -6.89 -14.86
C SER A 84 11.52 -8.16 -15.19
N LYS A 85 12.48 -8.11 -16.12
CA LYS A 85 13.30 -9.26 -16.52
C LYS A 85 14.12 -9.81 -15.34
N ILE A 86 14.83 -8.93 -14.63
CA ILE A 86 15.66 -9.35 -13.50
C ILE A 86 14.80 -9.84 -12.32
N SER A 87 13.67 -9.20 -12.04
CA SER A 87 12.77 -9.66 -10.98
C SER A 87 12.19 -11.05 -11.28
N MET A 88 11.82 -11.31 -12.53
CA MET A 88 11.34 -12.63 -12.95
C MET A 88 12.45 -13.70 -12.82
N GLN A 89 13.67 -13.38 -13.20
CA GLN A 89 14.81 -14.27 -13.03
C GLN A 89 15.07 -14.57 -11.55
N MET A 90 15.07 -13.55 -10.68
CA MET A 90 15.33 -13.68 -9.24
C MET A 90 14.31 -14.59 -8.53
N VAL A 91 13.06 -14.62 -8.98
CA VAL A 91 12.03 -15.54 -8.42
C VAL A 91 12.30 -16.99 -8.81
N ASN A 92 12.87 -17.24 -9.98
CA ASN A 92 13.12 -18.59 -10.52
C ASN A 92 14.44 -19.21 -10.05
N LEU A 93 15.42 -18.41 -9.64
CA LEU A 93 16.69 -18.86 -9.10
C LEU A 93 16.51 -19.31 -7.64
N ASN A 94 16.75 -20.59 -7.36
CA ASN A 94 16.50 -21.17 -6.05
C ASN A 94 17.75 -21.82 -5.47
N ILE A 95 17.88 -21.78 -4.14
CA ILE A 95 19.02 -22.35 -3.40
C ILE A 95 18.53 -23.10 -2.15
N SER A 96 19.15 -24.23 -1.86
CA SER A 96 18.93 -24.95 -0.61
C SER A 96 19.70 -24.30 0.56
N PRO A 97 19.23 -24.48 1.82
CA PRO A 97 19.93 -23.94 2.98
C PRO A 97 21.40 -24.38 3.08
N SER A 98 21.68 -25.65 2.75
CA SER A 98 23.05 -26.19 2.79
C SER A 98 23.96 -25.56 1.74
N LYS A 99 23.42 -25.21 0.56
CA LYS A 99 24.19 -24.51 -0.47
C LYS A 99 24.39 -23.06 -0.13
N ALA A 100 23.38 -22.37 0.44
CA ALA A 100 23.47 -20.98 0.90
C ALA A 100 24.54 -20.80 1.99
N ASP A 101 24.66 -21.76 2.91
CA ASP A 101 25.65 -21.77 4.00
C ASP A 101 27.10 -21.76 3.45
N LYS A 102 27.37 -22.42 2.31
CA LYS A 102 28.67 -22.39 1.63
C LYS A 102 29.06 -20.99 1.13
N PHE A 103 28.10 -20.14 0.85
CA PHE A 103 28.31 -18.74 0.47
C PHE A 103 28.24 -17.77 1.66
N GLY A 104 28.20 -18.31 2.90
CA GLY A 104 28.13 -17.52 4.12
C GLY A 104 26.75 -16.91 4.42
N ILE A 105 25.71 -17.38 3.75
CA ILE A 105 24.34 -16.91 3.94
C ILE A 105 23.60 -17.86 4.89
N LYS A 106 23.32 -17.37 6.10
CA LYS A 106 22.64 -18.15 7.13
C LYS A 106 21.12 -18.02 6.99
N ILE A 107 20.47 -19.09 6.58
CA ILE A 107 18.99 -19.21 6.53
C ILE A 107 18.55 -20.43 7.33
N ALA A 108 17.26 -20.49 7.67
CA ALA A 108 16.71 -21.61 8.42
C ALA A 108 16.97 -22.95 7.69
N LYS A 109 17.49 -23.95 8.42
CA LYS A 109 17.78 -25.29 7.91
C LYS A 109 16.52 -26.19 7.94
N ASP A 110 15.45 -25.70 7.33
CA ASP A 110 14.12 -26.34 7.26
C ASP A 110 13.91 -27.19 6.00
N GLY A 111 14.93 -27.34 5.17
CA GLY A 111 14.86 -28.06 3.91
C GLY A 111 14.15 -27.30 2.79
N VAL A 112 13.62 -26.10 3.05
CA VAL A 112 12.88 -25.33 2.08
C VAL A 112 13.85 -24.52 1.21
N PHE A 113 13.68 -24.62 -0.12
CA PHE A 113 14.42 -23.79 -1.06
C PHE A 113 13.98 -22.32 -0.95
N ARG A 114 14.94 -21.41 -1.07
CA ARG A 114 14.71 -19.96 -1.07
C ARG A 114 15.08 -19.40 -2.44
N SER A 115 14.23 -18.51 -2.94
CA SER A 115 14.52 -17.79 -4.18
C SER A 115 15.64 -16.75 -3.99
N ALA A 116 16.32 -16.37 -5.08
CA ALA A 116 17.31 -15.30 -5.03
C ALA A 116 16.72 -13.99 -4.49
N GLU A 117 15.43 -13.69 -4.80
CA GLU A 117 14.72 -12.55 -4.26
C GLU A 117 14.55 -12.64 -2.73
N GLU A 118 14.28 -13.83 -2.18
CA GLU A 118 14.21 -14.06 -0.73
C GLU A 118 15.57 -13.97 -0.06
N ILE A 119 16.60 -14.48 -0.72
CA ILE A 119 17.99 -14.37 -0.23
C ILE A 119 18.43 -12.91 -0.18
N LEU A 120 18.07 -12.10 -1.16
CA LEU A 120 18.39 -10.67 -1.20
C LEU A 120 17.73 -9.85 -0.06
N THR A 121 16.70 -10.39 0.62
CA THR A 121 16.13 -9.74 1.82
C THR A 121 17.04 -9.87 3.05
N GLN A 122 18.04 -10.76 3.02
CA GLN A 122 18.93 -10.99 4.14
C GLN A 122 19.90 -9.81 4.32
N LYS A 123 20.17 -9.49 5.58
CA LYS A 123 21.14 -8.46 5.93
C LYS A 123 22.52 -8.84 5.37
N ASN A 124 23.21 -7.91 4.73
CA ASN A 124 24.52 -8.11 4.10
C ASN A 124 24.54 -8.91 2.78
N VAL A 125 23.40 -9.12 2.15
CA VAL A 125 23.32 -9.65 0.79
C VAL A 125 22.95 -8.53 -0.18
N ASN A 126 23.70 -8.40 -1.25
CA ASN A 126 23.49 -7.43 -2.34
C ASN A 126 23.50 -8.16 -3.69
N MET A 127 23.26 -7.44 -4.78
CA MET A 127 23.24 -8.00 -6.13
C MET A 127 24.60 -8.60 -6.55
N GLY A 128 25.72 -8.06 -6.04
CA GLY A 128 27.04 -8.66 -6.22
C GLY A 128 27.09 -10.07 -5.63
N LYS A 129 26.60 -10.25 -4.40
CA LYS A 129 26.53 -11.55 -3.74
C LYS A 129 25.58 -12.52 -4.45
N ILE A 130 24.49 -12.04 -4.98
CA ILE A 130 23.56 -12.84 -5.81
C ILE A 130 24.28 -13.39 -7.05
N ARG A 131 25.09 -12.57 -7.74
CA ARG A 131 25.87 -13.00 -8.92
C ARG A 131 27.02 -13.94 -8.60
N GLU A 132 27.56 -13.90 -7.38
CA GLU A 132 28.51 -14.95 -6.93
C GLU A 132 27.84 -16.33 -6.84
N ILE A 133 26.60 -16.38 -6.44
CA ILE A 133 25.83 -17.63 -6.29
C ILE A 133 25.26 -18.08 -7.64
N TRP A 134 24.79 -17.15 -8.45
CA TRP A 134 24.20 -17.36 -9.76
C TRP A 134 24.82 -16.41 -10.80
N PRO A 135 25.97 -16.82 -11.41
CA PRO A 135 26.68 -15.98 -12.39
C PRO A 135 25.84 -15.59 -13.60
N GLU A 136 24.79 -16.38 -13.92
CA GLU A 136 23.83 -16.11 -14.99
C GLU A 136 22.87 -14.95 -14.71
N THR A 137 22.91 -14.37 -13.50
CA THR A 137 22.02 -13.25 -13.15
C THR A 137 22.28 -12.02 -14.00
N LEU A 138 21.23 -11.50 -14.63
CA LEU A 138 21.29 -10.32 -15.49
C LEU A 138 21.92 -9.12 -14.79
N ASN A 139 22.69 -8.35 -15.55
CA ASN A 139 23.35 -7.14 -15.08
C ASN A 139 22.99 -5.97 -15.99
N TYR A 140 22.25 -5.02 -15.48
CA TYR A 140 21.84 -3.79 -16.18
C TYR A 140 22.42 -2.53 -15.54
N GLY A 141 23.42 -2.66 -14.66
CA GLY A 141 24.10 -1.56 -13.98
C GLY A 141 23.54 -1.25 -12.59
N SER A 142 24.27 -0.39 -11.88
CA SER A 142 24.05 -0.12 -10.46
C SER A 142 22.67 0.47 -10.14
N GLU A 143 22.09 1.29 -11.02
CA GLU A 143 20.78 1.89 -10.79
C GLU A 143 19.67 0.81 -10.72
N ILE A 144 19.74 -0.19 -11.60
CA ILE A 144 18.77 -1.30 -11.60
C ILE A 144 19.00 -2.20 -10.39
N ASP A 145 20.26 -2.48 -10.07
CA ASP A 145 20.63 -3.30 -8.90
C ASP A 145 20.14 -2.68 -7.61
N GLU A 146 20.40 -1.39 -7.39
CA GLU A 146 19.91 -0.67 -6.22
C GLU A 146 18.39 -0.71 -6.10
N GLN A 147 17.67 -0.52 -7.21
CA GLN A 147 16.21 -0.60 -7.20
C GLN A 147 15.69 -2.01 -6.85
N ILE A 148 16.36 -3.06 -7.33
CA ILE A 148 16.02 -4.45 -6.98
C ILE A 148 16.30 -4.73 -5.50
N GLU A 149 17.44 -4.29 -4.98
CA GLU A 149 17.80 -4.43 -3.56
C GLU A 149 16.78 -3.73 -2.66
N ILE A 150 16.43 -2.49 -2.97
CA ILE A 150 15.41 -1.72 -2.23
C ILE A 150 14.05 -2.45 -2.29
N ASN A 151 13.61 -2.87 -3.46
CA ASN A 151 12.33 -3.55 -3.61
C ASN A 151 12.28 -4.88 -2.84
N SER A 152 13.36 -5.65 -2.86
CA SER A 152 13.47 -6.91 -2.11
C SER A 152 13.44 -6.65 -0.61
N HIS A 153 14.15 -5.64 -0.11
CA HIS A 153 14.16 -5.27 1.30
C HIS A 153 12.75 -4.92 1.83
N TYR A 154 11.97 -4.18 1.03
CA TYR A 154 10.61 -3.79 1.42
C TYR A 154 9.54 -4.84 1.10
N ARG A 155 9.85 -5.92 0.39
CA ARG A 155 8.88 -6.92 -0.09
C ARG A 155 7.95 -7.46 0.99
N GLY A 156 8.52 -7.89 2.12
CA GLY A 156 7.74 -8.45 3.23
C GLY A 156 6.75 -7.44 3.81
N TYR A 157 7.20 -6.21 4.01
CA TYR A 157 6.38 -5.11 4.51
C TYR A 157 5.30 -4.70 3.52
N LEU A 158 5.64 -4.61 2.23
CA LEU A 158 4.70 -4.25 1.16
C LEU A 158 3.63 -5.31 0.96
N LYS A 159 3.98 -6.60 1.08
CA LYS A 159 2.99 -7.69 1.01
C LYS A 159 1.96 -7.58 2.13
N LYS A 160 2.41 -7.35 3.37
CA LYS A 160 1.52 -7.12 4.51
C LYS A 160 0.67 -5.86 4.31
N GLN A 161 1.30 -4.73 3.98
CA GLN A 161 0.58 -3.47 3.73
C GLN A 161 -0.46 -3.60 2.61
N LYS A 162 -0.14 -4.31 1.53
CA LYS A 162 -1.10 -4.56 0.43
C LYS A 162 -2.31 -5.37 0.90
N ALA A 163 -2.10 -6.37 1.75
CA ALA A 163 -3.19 -7.14 2.34
C ALA A 163 -4.06 -6.25 3.26
N ASP A 164 -3.43 -5.41 4.08
CA ASP A 164 -4.12 -4.45 4.95
C ASP A 164 -4.92 -3.43 4.14
N ILE A 165 -4.36 -2.91 3.03
CA ILE A 165 -5.06 -2.00 2.10
C ILE A 165 -6.29 -2.67 1.48
N LEU A 166 -6.16 -3.92 1.04
CA LEU A 166 -7.28 -4.65 0.43
C LEU A 166 -8.38 -4.93 1.45
N ALA A 167 -8.00 -5.31 2.68
CA ALA A 167 -8.94 -5.48 3.78
C ALA A 167 -9.66 -4.16 4.12
N PHE A 168 -8.90 -3.06 4.22
CA PHE A 168 -9.44 -1.73 4.49
C PHE A 168 -10.40 -1.26 3.39
N LYS A 169 -10.03 -1.38 2.11
CA LYS A 169 -10.92 -1.01 1.00
C LYS A 169 -12.21 -1.81 0.97
N ARG A 170 -12.14 -3.10 1.30
CA ARG A 170 -13.34 -3.94 1.41
C ARG A 170 -14.24 -3.46 2.55
N ASP A 171 -13.64 -3.14 3.69
CA ASP A 171 -14.38 -2.68 4.87
C ASP A 171 -14.88 -1.24 4.69
N GLU A 172 -14.15 -0.36 3.99
CA GLU A 172 -14.54 1.01 3.66
C GLU A 172 -15.83 1.09 2.83
N ASN A 173 -16.00 0.16 1.90
CA ASN A 173 -17.20 0.07 1.05
C ASN A 173 -18.38 -0.65 1.72
N LEU A 174 -18.19 -1.17 2.94
CA LEU A 174 -19.26 -1.86 3.66
C LEU A 174 -20.36 -0.88 4.01
N LEU A 175 -21.59 -1.21 3.61
CA LEU A 175 -22.77 -0.39 3.89
C LEU A 175 -23.14 -0.46 5.37
N ILE A 176 -23.47 0.67 5.95
CA ILE A 176 -24.04 0.78 7.29
C ILE A 176 -25.57 0.75 7.12
N PRO A 177 -26.28 -0.16 7.78
CA PRO A 177 -27.75 -0.22 7.69
C PRO A 177 -28.40 1.09 8.14
N ASP A 178 -29.37 1.59 7.38
CA ASP A 178 -30.07 2.85 7.69
C ASP A 178 -30.79 2.82 9.06
N ASN A 179 -31.21 1.62 9.51
CA ASN A 179 -31.91 1.40 10.76
C ASN A 179 -30.99 1.11 11.96
N ILE A 180 -29.69 1.44 11.85
CA ILE A 180 -28.74 1.22 12.93
C ILE A 180 -29.05 2.14 14.13
N ASN A 181 -29.12 1.54 15.32
CA ASN A 181 -29.27 2.29 16.57
C ASN A 181 -27.93 2.46 17.25
N TYR A 182 -27.37 3.68 17.18
CA TYR A 182 -26.06 4.00 17.73
C TYR A 182 -26.05 4.03 19.28
N ASP A 183 -27.20 4.12 19.96
CA ASP A 183 -27.27 4.10 21.44
C ASP A 183 -26.86 2.75 22.03
N GLN A 184 -27.10 1.69 21.29
CA GLN A 184 -26.79 0.32 21.74
C GLN A 184 -25.29 -0.01 21.81
N PHE A 185 -24.43 0.89 21.33
CA PHE A 185 -22.97 0.67 21.34
C PHE A 185 -22.36 1.11 22.67
N SER A 186 -22.17 0.18 23.59
CA SER A 186 -21.60 0.47 24.92
C SER A 186 -20.15 0.99 24.88
N GLY A 187 -19.41 0.69 23.82
CA GLY A 187 -18.02 1.13 23.65
C GLY A 187 -17.82 2.49 22.96
N LEU A 188 -18.90 3.16 22.51
CA LEU A 188 -18.82 4.48 21.88
C LEU A 188 -19.08 5.59 22.90
N SER A 189 -18.28 6.68 22.85
CA SER A 189 -18.54 7.88 23.63
C SER A 189 -19.84 8.57 23.19
N ASN A 190 -20.44 9.36 24.07
CA ASN A 190 -21.66 10.10 23.75
C ASN A 190 -21.46 11.07 22.58
N GLU A 191 -20.29 11.69 22.46
CA GLU A 191 -19.92 12.56 21.35
C GLU A 191 -19.93 11.80 20.00
N VAL A 192 -19.29 10.62 19.96
CA VAL A 192 -19.26 9.79 18.75
C VAL A 192 -20.65 9.32 18.36
N LYS A 193 -21.47 8.92 19.34
CA LYS A 193 -22.89 8.56 19.08
C LYS A 193 -23.68 9.73 18.50
N ALA A 194 -23.50 10.93 19.03
CA ALA A 194 -24.18 12.14 18.56
C ALA A 194 -23.76 12.42 17.08
N LYS A 195 -22.47 12.41 16.77
CA LYS A 195 -21.95 12.61 15.41
C LYS A 195 -22.49 11.57 14.42
N PHE A 196 -22.53 10.30 14.78
CA PHE A 196 -23.10 9.25 13.91
C PHE A 196 -24.61 9.41 13.69
N LYS A 197 -25.34 9.86 14.68
CA LYS A 197 -26.79 10.14 14.56
C LYS A 197 -27.07 11.33 13.65
N GLU A 198 -26.27 12.37 13.75
CA GLU A 198 -26.38 13.60 12.97
C GLU A 198 -26.02 13.37 11.51
N ILE A 199 -24.84 12.79 11.26
CA ILE A 199 -24.27 12.66 9.91
C ILE A 199 -24.85 11.45 9.17
N ARG A 200 -25.23 10.38 9.89
CA ARG A 200 -25.78 9.12 9.34
C ARG A 200 -24.94 8.59 8.17
N PRO A 201 -23.67 8.21 8.41
CA PRO A 201 -22.81 7.73 7.34
C PRO A 201 -23.38 6.47 6.71
N LYS A 202 -23.41 6.39 5.37
CA LYS A 202 -23.92 5.23 4.62
C LYS A 202 -22.90 4.12 4.47
N THR A 203 -21.61 4.44 4.56
CA THR A 203 -20.52 3.48 4.44
C THR A 203 -19.54 3.61 5.61
N MET A 204 -18.79 2.54 5.87
CA MET A 204 -17.73 2.58 6.86
C MET A 204 -16.65 3.63 6.53
N GLY A 205 -16.37 3.85 5.22
CA GLY A 205 -15.46 4.90 4.77
C GLY A 205 -15.96 6.31 5.09
N GLN A 206 -17.25 6.57 4.95
CA GLN A 206 -17.83 7.83 5.39
C GLN A 206 -17.72 8.01 6.90
N ALA A 207 -17.98 6.96 7.69
CA ALA A 207 -17.84 7.00 9.14
C ALA A 207 -16.41 7.33 9.59
N LEU A 208 -15.40 6.78 8.90
CA LEU A 208 -13.98 7.06 9.16
C LEU A 208 -13.57 8.52 8.90
N ARG A 209 -14.25 9.20 7.99
CA ARG A 209 -13.92 10.57 7.57
C ARG A 209 -14.56 11.63 8.45
N ILE A 210 -15.46 11.25 9.37
CA ILE A 210 -16.10 12.20 10.29
C ILE A 210 -15.05 12.71 11.28
N ASP A 211 -14.93 14.02 11.39
CA ASP A 211 -13.97 14.64 12.31
C ASP A 211 -14.24 14.24 13.77
N GLY A 212 -13.17 13.96 14.51
CA GLY A 212 -13.23 13.50 15.90
C GLY A 212 -13.67 12.04 16.08
N ILE A 213 -13.86 11.27 15.01
CA ILE A 213 -14.08 9.82 15.11
C ILE A 213 -12.75 9.10 15.19
N THR A 214 -12.56 8.31 16.24
CA THR A 214 -11.34 7.53 16.44
C THR A 214 -11.38 6.19 15.67
N PRO A 215 -10.22 5.61 15.27
CA PRO A 215 -10.16 4.27 14.68
C PRO A 215 -10.84 3.19 15.55
N ALA A 216 -10.73 3.31 16.88
CA ALA A 216 -11.39 2.40 17.81
C ALA A 216 -12.92 2.45 17.69
N ALA A 217 -13.49 3.65 17.58
CA ALA A 217 -14.94 3.83 17.39
C ALA A 217 -15.42 3.19 16.09
N VAL A 218 -14.65 3.35 15.01
CA VAL A 218 -14.96 2.73 13.71
C VAL A 218 -14.87 1.21 13.79
N TYR A 219 -13.89 0.66 14.52
CA TYR A 219 -13.76 -0.77 14.72
C TYR A 219 -14.98 -1.36 15.45
N ILE A 220 -15.51 -0.67 16.46
CA ILE A 220 -16.73 -1.07 17.18
C ILE A 220 -17.92 -1.10 16.21
N LEU A 221 -18.09 -0.06 15.40
CA LEU A 221 -19.13 0.03 14.39
C LEU A 221 -19.01 -1.11 13.36
N LEU A 222 -17.79 -1.34 12.83
CA LEU A 222 -17.49 -2.40 11.88
C LEU A 222 -17.84 -3.79 12.42
N SER A 223 -17.45 -4.06 13.65
CA SER A 223 -17.75 -5.33 14.32
C SER A 223 -19.25 -5.60 14.41
N HIS A 224 -20.03 -4.56 14.66
CA HIS A 224 -21.48 -4.66 14.74
C HIS A 224 -22.12 -4.87 13.36
N VAL A 225 -21.70 -4.12 12.35
CA VAL A 225 -22.19 -4.23 10.98
C VAL A 225 -21.90 -5.63 10.43
N LYS A 226 -20.68 -6.16 10.62
CA LYS A 226 -20.31 -7.52 10.21
C LYS A 226 -21.14 -8.60 10.91
N ARG A 227 -21.43 -8.46 12.20
CA ARG A 227 -22.29 -9.43 12.93
C ARG A 227 -23.72 -9.47 12.40
N LYS A 228 -24.28 -8.33 12.00
CA LYS A 228 -25.63 -8.29 11.40
C LYS A 228 -25.65 -8.91 10.00
N SER A 229 -24.63 -8.67 9.17
CA SER A 229 -24.54 -9.25 7.83
C SER A 229 -24.47 -10.80 7.85
N ILE A 230 -23.88 -11.40 8.89
CA ILE A 230 -23.78 -12.86 9.04
C ILE A 230 -25.11 -13.47 9.51
N LYS A 231 -26.00 -12.71 10.18
CA LYS A 231 -27.28 -13.22 10.67
C LYS A 231 -28.41 -13.20 9.60
N HIS A 232 -28.15 -12.67 8.44
CA HIS A 232 -29.09 -12.57 7.32
C HIS A 232 -28.72 -13.50 6.13
N ILE A 233 -27.77 -14.43 6.33
CA ILE A 233 -27.49 -15.60 5.47
C ILE A 233 -27.93 -16.87 6.20
#